data_b8fcbce82d492838681a164727846a78
#
_entry.id   b8fcbce82d492838681a164727846a78
#
_cell.length_a   1.000
_cell.length_b   1.000
_cell.length_c   1.000
_cell.angle_alpha   90.00
_cell.angle_beta   90.00
_cell.angle_gamma   90.00
#
_symmetry.space_group_name_H-M   'P 1'
#
loop_
_entity.id
_entity.type
_entity.pdbx_description
1 polymer ?
#
loop_
_entity_poly.entity_id
_entity_poly.type
_entity_poly.pdbx_seq_one_letter_code
_entity_poly.pdbx_strand_id
1 'polypeptide(L)' 'MKHYKYNINDLDCANCANKMEEAANKTEGVKNAVVNFMTLKMNVEFEEGADARAVMKNVLAECKKVEDDCEIYI' A
#
# COMPACT_ATOMS: atom_id res chain seq x y z
N MET A 1 -2.40 -14.41 10.55
CA MET A 1 -2.10 -13.13 9.92
C MET A 1 -2.60 -13.11 8.49
N LYS A 2 -3.22 -12.01 8.09
CA LYS A 2 -3.76 -11.88 6.74
C LYS A 2 -2.76 -11.16 5.86
N HIS A 3 -2.53 -11.71 4.69
CA HIS A 3 -1.58 -11.19 3.74
C HIS A 3 -2.26 -11.07 2.37
N TYR A 4 -2.31 -9.87 1.83
CA TYR A 4 -2.99 -9.59 0.57
C TYR A 4 -2.05 -8.96 -0.42
N LYS A 5 -2.31 -9.25 -1.70
CA LYS A 5 -1.61 -8.62 -2.80
C LYS A 5 -2.57 -7.73 -3.57
N TYR A 6 -2.14 -6.52 -3.86
CA TYR A 6 -2.92 -5.56 -4.64
C TYR A 6 -2.13 -5.10 -5.83
N ASN A 7 -2.83 -4.83 -6.92
CA ASN A 7 -2.20 -4.25 -8.09
C ASN A 7 -2.09 -2.74 -7.88
N ILE A 8 -1.00 -2.16 -8.37
CA ILE A 8 -0.80 -0.72 -8.31
C ILE A 8 -0.60 -0.19 -9.73
N ASN A 9 -0.79 1.11 -9.92
CA ASN A 9 -0.59 1.73 -11.21
C ASN A 9 0.89 1.73 -11.60
N ASP A 10 1.15 1.96 -12.89
CA ASP A 10 2.51 2.05 -13.40
C ASP A 10 3.24 3.22 -12.74
N LEU A 11 4.35 2.94 -12.10
CA LEU A 11 5.14 3.94 -11.39
C LEU A 11 6.38 4.28 -12.20
N ASP A 12 6.67 5.57 -12.32
CA ASP A 12 7.78 6.05 -13.11
C ASP A 12 9.13 5.87 -12.42
N CYS A 13 9.13 5.72 -11.10
CA CYS A 13 10.39 5.59 -10.37
C CYS A 13 10.25 4.79 -9.08
N ALA A 14 11.37 4.21 -8.65
CA ALA A 14 11.41 3.44 -7.41
C ALA A 14 11.14 4.30 -6.18
N ASN A 15 11.45 5.59 -6.23
CA ASN A 15 11.16 6.48 -5.10
C ASN A 15 9.68 6.58 -4.81
N CYS A 16 8.86 6.58 -5.84
CA CYS A 16 7.40 6.59 -5.66
C CYS A 16 6.94 5.32 -4.95
N ALA A 17 7.49 4.18 -5.35
CA ALA A 17 7.17 2.91 -4.69
C ALA A 17 7.60 2.92 -3.22
N ASN A 18 8.76 3.47 -2.93
CA ASN A 18 9.25 3.58 -1.55
C ASN A 18 8.34 4.48 -0.71
N LYS A 19 7.86 5.57 -1.28
CA LYS A 19 6.94 6.47 -0.59
C LYS A 19 5.62 5.79 -0.29
N MET A 20 5.10 5.02 -1.24
CA MET A 20 3.87 4.27 -1.03
C MET A 20 4.05 3.22 0.07
N GLU A 21 5.17 2.52 0.04
CA GLU A 21 5.47 1.52 1.06
C GLU A 21 5.57 2.16 2.44
N GLU A 22 6.25 3.28 2.54
CA GLU A 22 6.39 4.00 3.81
C GLU A 22 5.02 4.47 4.31
N ALA A 23 4.21 5.05 3.43
CA ALA A 23 2.88 5.52 3.81
C ALA A 23 2.01 4.37 4.29
N ALA A 24 2.06 3.23 3.60
CA ALA A 24 1.29 2.06 3.98
C ALA A 24 1.73 1.53 5.35
N ASN A 25 3.03 1.49 5.60
CA ASN A 25 3.55 1.01 6.88
C ASN A 25 3.17 1.92 8.04
N LYS A 26 2.92 3.20 7.78
CA LYS A 26 2.48 4.15 8.80
C LYS A 26 0.98 4.08 9.05
N THR A 27 0.24 3.43 8.21
CA THR A 27 -1.21 3.34 8.34
C THR A 27 -1.57 2.38 9.47
N GLU A 28 -2.46 2.82 10.35
CA GLU A 28 -2.93 1.98 11.44
C GLU A 28 -3.65 0.75 10.89
N GLY A 29 -3.37 -0.40 11.48
CA GLY A 29 -3.93 -1.67 11.02
C GLY A 29 -3.05 -2.43 10.06
N VAL A 30 -2.00 -1.78 9.55
CA VAL A 30 -1.02 -2.44 8.68
C VAL A 30 0.17 -2.87 9.53
N LYS A 31 0.46 -4.17 9.51
CA LYS A 31 1.62 -4.70 10.20
C LYS A 31 2.89 -4.50 9.39
N ASN A 32 2.79 -4.76 8.09
CA ASN A 32 3.91 -4.58 7.19
C ASN A 32 3.38 -4.42 5.76
N ALA A 33 4.06 -3.63 4.97
CA ALA A 33 3.72 -3.46 3.57
C ALA A 33 4.98 -3.38 2.74
N VAL A 34 4.95 -4.04 1.58
CA VAL A 34 6.06 -4.05 0.63
C VAL A 34 5.51 -3.75 -0.75
N VAL A 35 6.13 -2.81 -1.43
CA VAL A 35 5.75 -2.46 -2.81
C VAL A 35 6.81 -3.00 -3.74
N ASN A 36 6.38 -3.82 -4.70
CA ASN A 36 7.27 -4.32 -5.75
C ASN A 36 6.93 -3.57 -7.04
N PHE A 37 7.75 -2.60 -7.40
CA PHE A 37 7.46 -1.77 -8.55
C PHE A 37 7.80 -2.47 -9.87
N MET A 38 8.55 -3.55 -9.84
CA MET A 38 8.83 -4.33 -11.04
C MET A 38 7.63 -5.15 -11.49
N THR A 39 6.85 -5.65 -10.53
CA THR A 39 5.64 -6.40 -10.83
C THR A 39 4.38 -5.56 -10.68
N LEU A 40 4.53 -4.32 -10.24
CA LEU A 40 3.43 -3.39 -9.97
C LEU A 40 2.43 -3.98 -8.99
N LYS A 41 2.95 -4.56 -7.94
CA LYS A 41 2.12 -5.19 -6.91
C LYS A 41 2.54 -4.71 -5.53
N MET A 42 1.55 -4.61 -4.65
CA MET A 42 1.76 -4.22 -3.27
C MET A 42 1.31 -5.37 -2.37
N ASN A 43 2.21 -5.84 -1.54
CA ASN A 43 1.91 -6.87 -0.54
C ASN A 43 1.67 -6.19 0.78
N VAL A 44 0.52 -6.45 1.38
CA VAL A 44 0.16 -5.84 2.66
C VAL A 44 -0.18 -6.92 3.66
N GLU A 45 0.47 -6.87 4.81
CA GLU A 45 0.17 -7.74 5.93
C GLU A 45 -0.57 -6.92 6.98
N PHE A 46 -1.74 -7.40 7.37
CA PHE A 46 -2.60 -6.68 8.30
C PHE A 46 -2.44 -7.17 9.73
N GLU A 47 -2.69 -6.27 10.66
CA GLU A 47 -2.74 -6.63 12.08
C GLU A 47 -3.89 -7.60 12.33
N GLU A 48 -3.74 -8.42 13.36
CA GLU A 48 -4.80 -9.35 13.74
C GLU A 48 -6.06 -8.59 14.12
N GLY A 49 -7.18 -9.00 13.55
CA GLY A 49 -8.45 -8.33 13.80
C GLY A 49 -8.71 -7.12 12.93
N ALA A 50 -7.74 -6.70 12.10
CA ALA A 50 -7.93 -5.56 11.22
C ALA A 50 -8.84 -5.92 10.04
N ASP A 51 -9.66 -4.95 9.63
CA ASP A 51 -10.48 -5.09 8.44
C ASP A 51 -9.67 -4.65 7.21
N ALA A 52 -9.32 -5.61 6.36
CA ALA A 52 -8.47 -5.35 5.20
C ALA A 52 -9.03 -4.23 4.33
N ARG A 53 -10.34 -4.26 4.06
CA ARG A 53 -10.96 -3.26 3.18
C ARG A 53 -10.88 -1.86 3.78
N ALA A 54 -11.20 -1.72 5.05
CA ALA A 54 -11.16 -0.43 5.73
C ALA A 54 -9.73 0.08 5.82
N VAL A 55 -8.79 -0.80 6.15
CA VAL A 55 -7.37 -0.44 6.25
C VAL A 55 -6.84 -0.01 4.89
N MET A 56 -7.19 -0.73 3.82
CA MET A 56 -6.72 -0.39 2.48
C MET A 56 -7.23 0.96 2.00
N LYS A 57 -8.43 1.35 2.40
CA LYS A 57 -8.91 2.70 2.09
C LYS A 57 -8.03 3.76 2.73
N ASN A 58 -7.60 3.52 3.96
CA ASN A 58 -6.68 4.42 4.66
C ASN A 58 -5.31 4.42 4.01
N VAL A 59 -4.82 3.24 3.61
CA VAL A 59 -3.54 3.11 2.91
C VAL A 59 -3.55 3.92 1.62
N LEU A 60 -4.62 3.78 0.84
CA LEU A 60 -4.75 4.53 -0.41
C LEU A 60 -4.76 6.04 -0.15
N ALA A 61 -5.49 6.48 0.87
CA ALA A 61 -5.55 7.90 1.23
C ALA A 61 -4.16 8.43 1.63
N GLU A 62 -3.42 7.66 2.43
CA GLU A 62 -2.07 8.07 2.83
C GLU A 62 -1.11 8.08 1.64
N CYS A 63 -1.22 7.12 0.75
CA CYS A 63 -0.39 7.09 -0.45
C CYS A 63 -0.66 8.30 -1.33
N LYS A 64 -1.91 8.71 -1.47
CA LYS A 64 -2.27 9.87 -2.28
C LYS A 64 -1.80 11.19 -1.67
N LYS A 65 -1.61 11.22 -0.36
CA LYS A 65 -1.06 12.41 0.29
C LYS A 65 0.41 12.64 -0.06
N VAL A 66 1.16 11.56 -0.25
CA VAL A 66 2.57 11.66 -0.59
C VAL A 66 2.81 11.66 -2.09
N GLU A 67 1.88 11.07 -2.85
CA GLU A 67 1.99 10.97 -4.30
C GLU A 67 0.60 11.01 -4.91
N ASP A 68 0.24 12.13 -5.54
CA ASP A 68 -1.11 12.33 -6.09
C ASP A 68 -1.47 11.32 -7.17
N ASP A 69 -0.47 10.84 -7.90
CA ASP A 69 -0.66 9.88 -8.98
C ASP A 69 -0.74 8.44 -8.50
N CYS A 70 -0.61 8.23 -7.21
CA CYS A 70 -0.65 6.88 -6.63
C CYS A 70 -2.04 6.30 -6.75
N GLU A 71 -2.12 5.06 -7.20
CA GLU A 71 -3.38 4.34 -7.27
C GLU A 71 -3.17 2.88 -6.93
N ILE A 72 -4.03 2.38 -6.07
CA ILE A 72 -4.02 0.97 -5.66
C ILE A 72 -5.37 0.40 -6.06
N TYR A 73 -5.33 -0.65 -6.85
CA TYR A 73 -6.55 -1.32 -7.32
C TYR A 73 -7.02 -2.31 -6.24
N ILE A 74 -7.96 -1.85 -5.48
CA ILE A 74 -8.53 -2.61 -4.37
C ILE A 74 -9.69 -3.47 -4.84
#